data_f1d38e8c285ffc4296d7ef596acecf07
#
_entry.id   f1d38e8c285ffc4296d7ef596acecf07
#
_cell.length_a   1.000
_cell.length_b   1.000
_cell.length_c   1.000
_cell.angle_alpha   90.00
_cell.angle_beta   90.00
_cell.angle_gamma   90.00
#
_symmetry.space_group_name_H-M   'P 1'
#
loop_
_entity.id
_entity.type
_entity.pdbx_description
1 polymer ?
#
loop_
_entity_poly.entity_id
_entity_poly.type
_entity_poly.pdbx_seq_one_letter_code
_entity_poly.pdbx_strand_id
1 'polypeptide(L)'
;VAAVCAATRELARDAAELVEVEYEPLGVLVDGQEALKDEVVLHDEAGTNVVWSGVFDWGDVDAALAEADHVVKIKKLHFHRFSSTPLECSGALVEYERGTGQWTLHCNHQMPGVGAIWMAPALRTGIDKLRFVTHDIGGGFGNKICLHPYYVTLCLLARKLGRPVQWTEWRTDQHLANAHGNERTFLDVEVAVRSDGTMTGFKVKALDDCGAFPRYEPLGCIIWAQVTPGCYAWRNIQVDFTQVVTNKSPVSPNRGYSRMQHLWLTERIIDIVAAELGFDPVELRKRNYVKAEQMPYETPNGCVYDSGDYARCLDVALDLIGYDSLEERRAEAAARGKLLGVGIGSTLDSGTNNFGQSQLLNPELQFSGNNEAATVKLDIFGEVVVTLGTVPQGQGHETTSAQLVASLIGCSPDQVNVRRGHDTWFNSHAGFSGTYASQFAVTGLMAVRGAALLLRDEMVALAAAVLGAPEEAIELSDGFARIKDGPPEAALPFMALGAIVNANNAFLPPDFNPTLNHRFVSRPYFGVGDTEKKMGKRTR
;
A
#
# COMPACT_ATOMS: atom_id res chain seq x y z
N VAL A 1 -3.56 6.67 30.02
CA VAL A 1 -3.70 7.05 31.43
C VAL A 1 -2.38 7.56 31.96
N ALA A 2 -1.31 6.77 31.97
CA ALA A 2 0.01 7.14 32.46
C ALA A 2 1.13 6.65 31.53
N ALA A 3 2.29 7.33 31.57
CA ALA A 3 3.50 6.90 30.91
C ALA A 3 4.68 7.04 31.87
N VAL A 4 5.52 6.02 31.94
CA VAL A 4 6.64 5.96 32.87
C VAL A 4 7.95 5.85 32.05
N CYS A 5 8.94 6.64 32.43
CA CYS A 5 10.30 6.58 31.87
C CYS A 5 11.30 6.20 32.95
N ALA A 6 12.21 5.29 32.61
CA ALA A 6 13.32 4.91 33.45
C ALA A 6 14.62 4.75 32.62
N ALA A 7 15.73 4.45 33.29
CA ALA A 7 17.02 4.30 32.63
C ALA A 7 17.10 3.06 31.72
N THR A 8 16.33 2.01 32.00
CA THR A 8 16.21 0.80 31.19
C THR A 8 14.75 0.45 30.96
N ARG A 9 14.52 -0.41 29.96
CA ARG A 9 13.19 -0.89 29.62
C ARG A 9 12.55 -1.69 30.77
N GLU A 10 13.34 -2.53 31.42
CA GLU A 10 12.92 -3.37 32.54
C GLU A 10 12.49 -2.52 33.72
N LEU A 11 13.31 -1.53 34.12
CA LEU A 11 12.97 -0.60 35.18
C LEU A 11 11.73 0.24 34.86
N ALA A 12 11.55 0.63 33.59
CA ALA A 12 10.35 1.34 33.18
C ALA A 12 9.10 0.47 33.32
N ARG A 13 9.20 -0.82 33.03
CA ARG A 13 8.13 -1.79 33.20
C ARG A 13 7.79 -2.01 34.69
N ASP A 14 8.82 -2.31 35.51
CA ASP A 14 8.63 -2.49 36.93
C ASP A 14 7.97 -1.27 37.57
N ALA A 15 8.40 -0.06 37.18
CA ALA A 15 7.81 1.19 37.66
C ALA A 15 6.38 1.41 37.13
N ALA A 16 6.07 0.94 35.91
CA ALA A 16 4.71 1.02 35.37
C ALA A 16 3.74 0.10 36.13
N GLU A 17 4.21 -1.06 36.60
CA GLU A 17 3.42 -1.99 37.42
C GLU A 17 3.07 -1.42 38.81
N LEU A 18 3.82 -0.41 39.29
CA LEU A 18 3.54 0.31 40.53
C LEU A 18 2.48 1.44 40.37
N VAL A 19 2.07 1.74 39.14
CA VAL A 19 1.05 2.75 38.89
C VAL A 19 -0.34 2.13 39.15
N GLU A 20 -0.95 2.53 40.23
CA GLU A 20 -2.32 2.13 40.55
C GLU A 20 -3.30 2.94 39.71
N VAL A 21 -4.22 2.26 39.03
CA VAL A 21 -5.28 2.90 38.23
C VAL A 21 -6.63 2.36 38.72
N GLU A 22 -7.46 3.25 39.17
CA GLU A 22 -8.85 2.92 39.50
C GLU A 22 -9.72 3.12 38.25
N TYR A 23 -10.42 2.07 37.83
CA TYR A 23 -11.28 2.08 36.65
C TYR A 23 -12.75 2.02 37.05
N GLU A 24 -13.56 2.92 36.51
CA GLU A 24 -15.01 2.80 36.51
C GLU A 24 -15.43 2.13 35.19
N PRO A 25 -15.91 0.86 35.21
CA PRO A 25 -16.34 0.18 34.01
C PRO A 25 -17.60 0.80 33.42
N LEU A 26 -17.58 1.07 32.12
CA LEU A 26 -18.73 1.53 31.35
C LEU A 26 -19.39 0.34 30.61
N GLY A 27 -20.48 0.60 29.89
CA GLY A 27 -21.14 -0.40 29.06
C GLY A 27 -20.18 -0.97 28.00
N VAL A 28 -20.26 -2.27 27.78
CA VAL A 28 -19.39 -3.00 26.84
C VAL A 28 -20.16 -3.32 25.55
N LEU A 29 -19.56 -3.02 24.41
CA LEU A 29 -20.11 -3.24 23.09
C LEU A 29 -19.07 -3.94 22.22
N VAL A 30 -19.27 -5.25 21.91
CA VAL A 30 -18.33 -6.06 21.11
C VAL A 30 -18.96 -6.65 19.85
N ASP A 31 -20.27 -6.56 19.68
CA ASP A 31 -20.96 -7.01 18.47
C ASP A 31 -21.26 -5.81 17.56
N GLY A 32 -20.75 -5.89 16.31
CA GLY A 32 -20.98 -4.83 15.35
C GLY A 32 -22.45 -4.64 14.94
N GLN A 33 -23.28 -5.68 15.03
CA GLN A 33 -24.73 -5.54 14.74
C GLN A 33 -25.45 -4.84 15.90
N GLU A 34 -25.04 -5.11 17.14
CA GLU A 34 -25.55 -4.37 18.31
C GLU A 34 -25.12 -2.91 18.28
N ALA A 35 -23.92 -2.61 17.73
CA ALA A 35 -23.44 -1.24 17.58
C ALA A 35 -24.37 -0.36 16.72
N LEU A 36 -25.11 -0.94 15.79
CA LEU A 36 -26.07 -0.23 14.93
C LEU A 36 -27.31 0.29 15.70
N LYS A 37 -27.54 -0.20 16.93
CA LYS A 37 -28.71 0.19 17.74
C LYS A 37 -28.47 1.44 18.57
N ASP A 38 -27.21 1.83 18.76
CA ASP A 38 -26.77 2.95 19.60
C ASP A 38 -27.30 2.90 21.06
N GLU A 39 -27.60 1.69 21.57
CA GLU A 39 -28.01 1.51 22.98
C GLU A 39 -26.86 1.80 23.96
N VAL A 40 -25.63 1.49 23.53
CA VAL A 40 -24.38 1.90 24.19
C VAL A 40 -23.56 2.64 23.16
N VAL A 41 -23.36 3.93 23.35
CA VAL A 41 -22.52 4.77 22.50
C VAL A 41 -21.12 4.88 23.11
N LEU A 42 -20.08 4.56 22.31
CA LEU A 42 -18.70 4.51 22.80
C LEU A 42 -18.02 5.89 22.86
N HIS A 43 -18.45 6.81 22.01
CA HIS A 43 -17.93 8.17 21.92
C HIS A 43 -19.09 9.16 22.01
N ASP A 44 -19.36 9.65 23.19
CA ASP A 44 -20.51 10.53 23.48
C ASP A 44 -20.57 11.75 22.56
N GLU A 45 -19.42 12.31 22.21
CA GLU A 45 -19.32 13.46 21.30
C GLU A 45 -19.75 13.16 19.86
N ALA A 46 -19.71 11.90 19.45
CA ALA A 46 -20.17 11.47 18.13
C ALA A 46 -21.68 11.18 18.10
N GLY A 47 -22.26 10.82 19.25
CA GLY A 47 -23.69 10.51 19.40
C GLY A 47 -24.15 9.24 18.69
N THR A 48 -23.26 8.48 18.06
CA THR A 48 -23.52 7.21 17.37
C THR A 48 -22.26 6.39 17.27
N ASN A 49 -22.41 5.06 17.14
CA ASN A 49 -21.32 4.15 16.85
C ASN A 49 -21.06 3.98 15.34
N VAL A 50 -21.88 4.57 14.50
CA VAL A 50 -21.70 4.51 13.03
C VAL A 50 -20.64 5.50 12.60
N VAL A 51 -19.51 4.99 12.09
CA VAL A 51 -18.42 5.80 11.54
C VAL A 51 -18.78 6.35 10.17
N TRP A 52 -19.36 5.48 9.35
CA TRP A 52 -19.76 5.82 7.99
C TRP A 52 -20.76 4.79 7.45
N SER A 53 -21.67 5.24 6.57
CA SER A 53 -22.61 4.40 5.86
C SER A 53 -22.86 4.95 4.47
N GLY A 54 -23.04 4.06 3.49
CA GLY A 54 -23.41 4.46 2.11
C GLY A 54 -23.53 3.27 1.18
N VAL A 55 -24.13 3.52 0.02
CA VAL A 55 -24.33 2.51 -1.02
C VAL A 55 -23.48 2.87 -2.23
N PHE A 56 -22.74 1.89 -2.72
CA PHE A 56 -22.06 1.92 -4.01
C PHE A 56 -22.86 1.09 -5.00
N ASP A 57 -23.18 1.65 -6.16
CA ASP A 57 -24.09 1.04 -7.12
C ASP A 57 -23.59 1.24 -8.56
N TRP A 58 -23.44 0.16 -9.29
CA TRP A 58 -22.99 0.13 -10.68
C TRP A 58 -23.89 -0.78 -11.51
N GLY A 59 -24.33 -0.31 -12.66
CA GLY A 59 -25.30 -1.01 -13.50
C GLY A 59 -26.72 -0.98 -12.91
N ASP A 60 -27.49 -2.06 -13.11
CA ASP A 60 -28.83 -2.26 -12.57
C ASP A 60 -28.93 -3.66 -11.96
N VAL A 61 -28.60 -3.75 -10.68
CA VAL A 61 -28.57 -5.03 -9.98
C VAL A 61 -29.96 -5.61 -9.74
N ASP A 62 -30.96 -4.75 -9.53
CA ASP A 62 -32.32 -5.20 -9.28
C ASP A 62 -32.95 -5.79 -10.58
N ALA A 63 -32.67 -5.18 -11.73
CA ALA A 63 -33.03 -5.77 -13.02
C ALA A 63 -32.29 -7.10 -13.26
N ALA A 64 -30.99 -7.14 -12.98
CA ALA A 64 -30.20 -8.37 -13.13
C ALA A 64 -30.70 -9.52 -12.25
N LEU A 65 -31.14 -9.24 -11.03
CA LEU A 65 -31.75 -10.22 -10.13
C LEU A 65 -33.16 -10.67 -10.62
N ALA A 66 -33.94 -9.75 -11.18
CA ALA A 66 -35.28 -10.06 -11.71
C ALA A 66 -35.21 -10.91 -12.99
N GLU A 67 -34.18 -10.74 -13.80
CA GLU A 67 -33.97 -11.45 -15.07
C GLU A 67 -33.15 -12.75 -14.91
N ALA A 68 -32.65 -13.05 -13.70
CA ALA A 68 -31.82 -14.23 -13.44
C ALA A 68 -32.65 -15.51 -13.48
N ASP A 69 -32.08 -16.59 -14.05
CA ASP A 69 -32.67 -17.92 -13.96
C ASP A 69 -32.61 -18.48 -12.53
N HIS A 70 -31.54 -18.10 -11.80
CA HIS A 70 -31.34 -18.46 -10.40
C HIS A 70 -30.88 -17.24 -9.60
N VAL A 71 -31.43 -17.08 -8.38
CA VAL A 71 -30.94 -16.11 -7.40
C VAL A 71 -30.42 -16.88 -6.20
N VAL A 72 -29.08 -16.92 -6.06
CA VAL A 72 -28.43 -17.55 -4.91
C VAL A 72 -28.37 -16.55 -3.76
N LYS A 73 -28.93 -16.92 -2.60
CA LYS A 73 -29.01 -16.08 -1.39
C LYS A 73 -28.13 -16.63 -0.29
N ILE A 74 -27.12 -15.85 0.10
CA ILE A 74 -26.15 -16.23 1.11
C ILE A 74 -26.38 -15.37 2.35
N LYS A 75 -26.61 -16.02 3.49
CA LYS A 75 -26.82 -15.35 4.76
C LYS A 75 -25.57 -15.45 5.64
N LYS A 76 -25.11 -14.30 6.10
CA LYS A 76 -24.07 -14.12 7.11
C LYS A 76 -22.76 -14.86 6.84
N LEU A 77 -21.98 -14.36 5.88
CA LEU A 77 -20.56 -14.68 5.78
C LEU A 77 -19.75 -13.76 6.70
N HIS A 78 -18.75 -14.30 7.37
CA HIS A 78 -17.93 -13.52 8.29
C HIS A 78 -16.44 -13.72 8.00
N PHE A 79 -15.76 -12.61 7.70
CA PHE A 79 -14.32 -12.55 7.60
C PHE A 79 -13.76 -12.04 8.93
N HIS A 80 -12.96 -12.89 9.57
CA HIS A 80 -12.44 -12.64 10.91
C HIS A 80 -11.44 -11.50 10.98
N ARG A 81 -11.33 -10.85 12.13
CA ARG A 81 -10.23 -9.97 12.51
C ARG A 81 -8.92 -10.77 12.48
N PHE A 82 -7.85 -10.17 11.98
CA PHE A 82 -6.57 -10.84 11.77
C PHE A 82 -5.41 -9.90 12.07
N SER A 83 -4.18 -10.43 12.19
CA SER A 83 -2.95 -9.66 12.28
C SER A 83 -1.94 -10.16 11.25
N SER A 84 -1.25 -9.24 10.60
CA SER A 84 -0.13 -9.56 9.70
C SER A 84 1.15 -9.95 10.43
N THR A 85 1.24 -9.66 11.71
CA THR A 85 2.34 -10.04 12.62
C THR A 85 3.73 -9.81 12.02
N PRO A 86 4.17 -8.55 11.75
CA PRO A 86 5.54 -8.28 11.35
C PRO A 86 6.52 -8.86 12.37
N LEU A 87 7.63 -9.46 11.92
CA LEU A 87 8.61 -10.05 12.84
C LEU A 87 9.22 -8.99 13.77
N GLU A 88 9.51 -7.82 13.24
CA GLU A 88 9.87 -6.63 14.02
C GLU A 88 8.61 -5.93 14.53
N CYS A 89 8.51 -5.73 15.86
CA CYS A 89 7.46 -4.90 16.46
C CYS A 89 7.65 -3.41 16.14
N SER A 90 6.62 -2.60 16.37
CA SER A 90 6.71 -1.15 16.21
C SER A 90 7.56 -0.53 17.32
N GLY A 91 8.24 0.58 17.02
CA GLY A 91 9.02 1.29 18.01
C GLY A 91 9.55 2.62 17.50
N ALA A 92 9.98 3.45 18.44
CA ALA A 92 10.66 4.71 18.14
C ALA A 92 11.61 5.11 19.26
N LEU A 93 12.70 5.77 18.85
CA LEU A 93 13.59 6.58 19.69
C LEU A 93 13.37 8.04 19.31
N VAL A 94 13.05 8.88 20.28
CA VAL A 94 12.78 10.30 20.07
C VAL A 94 13.77 11.17 20.83
N GLU A 95 14.37 12.09 20.12
CA GLU A 95 15.24 13.14 20.64
C GLU A 95 14.60 14.50 20.50
N TYR A 96 14.86 15.42 21.44
CA TYR A 96 14.39 16.79 21.41
C TYR A 96 15.53 17.77 21.61
N GLU A 97 15.78 18.61 20.64
CA GLU A 97 16.77 19.68 20.68
C GLU A 97 16.13 20.96 21.25
N ARG A 98 16.51 21.36 22.46
CA ARG A 98 15.92 22.53 23.12
C ARG A 98 16.22 23.86 22.42
N GLY A 99 17.43 23.98 21.84
CA GLY A 99 17.86 25.21 21.19
C GLY A 99 17.05 25.55 19.93
N THR A 100 16.71 24.54 19.17
CA THR A 100 15.96 24.67 17.90
C THR A 100 14.47 24.37 18.01
N GLY A 101 14.07 23.69 19.09
CA GLY A 101 12.70 23.20 19.27
C GLY A 101 12.35 22.02 18.34
N GLN A 102 13.34 21.28 17.88
CA GLN A 102 13.19 20.19 16.91
C GLN A 102 13.10 18.84 17.59
N TRP A 103 12.30 17.93 16.98
CA TRP A 103 12.26 16.51 17.32
C TRP A 103 12.87 15.70 16.20
N THR A 104 13.74 14.75 16.54
CA THR A 104 14.18 13.68 15.65
C THR A 104 13.59 12.35 16.12
N LEU A 105 12.85 11.70 15.24
CA LEU A 105 12.21 10.40 15.49
C LEU A 105 12.90 9.33 14.66
N HIS A 106 13.66 8.46 15.31
CA HIS A 106 14.15 7.23 14.70
C HIS A 106 13.07 6.16 14.89
N CYS A 107 12.39 5.77 13.80
CA CYS A 107 11.23 4.88 13.88
C CYS A 107 11.09 4.00 12.64
N ASN A 108 10.41 2.88 12.79
CA ASN A 108 10.13 1.96 11.69
C ASN A 108 8.77 2.25 11.03
N HIS A 109 8.58 3.49 10.57
CA HIS A 109 7.34 3.96 9.98
C HIS A 109 7.33 3.78 8.46
N GLN A 110 6.24 3.21 7.89
CA GLN A 110 6.14 2.92 6.44
C GLN A 110 6.01 4.16 5.55
N MET A 111 5.57 5.29 6.13
CA MET A 111 5.30 6.56 5.46
C MET A 111 5.93 7.72 6.24
N PRO A 112 7.26 7.79 6.40
CA PRO A 112 7.89 8.75 7.29
C PRO A 112 7.57 10.23 6.95
N GLY A 113 7.51 10.58 5.67
CA GLY A 113 7.14 11.93 5.25
C GLY A 113 5.71 12.32 5.65
N VAL A 114 4.76 11.42 5.47
CA VAL A 114 3.36 11.61 5.87
C VAL A 114 3.23 11.61 7.39
N GLY A 115 4.01 10.77 8.08
CA GLY A 115 4.07 10.73 9.53
C GLY A 115 4.39 12.11 10.11
N ALA A 116 5.34 12.84 9.54
CA ALA A 116 5.67 14.20 9.95
C ALA A 116 4.49 15.18 9.73
N ILE A 117 3.78 15.07 8.60
CA ILE A 117 2.61 15.90 8.29
C ILE A 117 1.50 15.69 9.34
N TRP A 118 1.20 14.44 9.69
CA TRP A 118 0.14 14.14 10.65
C TRP A 118 0.50 14.45 12.10
N MET A 119 1.80 14.36 12.46
CA MET A 119 2.25 14.67 13.83
C MET A 119 2.31 16.16 14.14
N ALA A 120 2.56 17.01 13.16
CA ALA A 120 2.71 18.43 13.37
C ALA A 120 1.51 19.07 14.09
N PRO A 121 0.25 18.83 13.67
CA PRO A 121 -0.93 19.34 14.40
C PRO A 121 -1.06 18.76 15.81
N ALA A 122 -0.79 17.45 15.99
CA ALA A 122 -0.90 16.80 17.30
C ALA A 122 0.09 17.36 18.33
N LEU A 123 1.28 17.77 17.89
CA LEU A 123 2.29 18.43 18.72
C LEU A 123 2.16 19.95 18.75
N ARG A 124 1.22 20.52 17.99
CA ARG A 124 1.02 21.98 17.81
C ARG A 124 2.31 22.68 17.39
N THR A 125 2.98 22.12 16.36
CA THR A 125 4.27 22.60 15.84
C THR A 125 4.28 22.67 14.32
N GLY A 126 5.29 23.31 13.73
CA GLY A 126 5.53 23.26 12.29
C GLY A 126 6.18 21.94 11.86
N ILE A 127 5.95 21.53 10.61
CA ILE A 127 6.55 20.32 10.05
C ILE A 127 8.09 20.41 9.97
N ASP A 128 8.63 21.63 9.86
CA ASP A 128 10.05 21.94 9.88
C ASP A 128 10.74 21.58 11.20
N LYS A 129 9.96 21.36 12.26
CA LYS A 129 10.44 20.92 13.58
C LYS A 129 10.43 19.41 13.75
N LEU A 130 9.99 18.67 12.75
CA LEU A 130 9.85 17.22 12.81
C LEU A 130 10.75 16.55 11.77
N ARG A 131 11.69 15.74 12.22
CA ARG A 131 12.55 14.92 11.39
C ARG A 131 12.27 13.45 11.68
N PHE A 132 11.82 12.72 10.67
CA PHE A 132 11.67 11.27 10.74
C PHE A 132 12.87 10.62 10.05
N VAL A 133 13.51 9.71 10.75
CA VAL A 133 14.60 8.88 10.26
C VAL A 133 14.14 7.43 10.36
N THR A 134 14.00 6.79 9.22
CA THR A 134 13.59 5.38 9.15
C THR A 134 14.71 4.60 8.49
N HIS A 135 15.20 3.58 9.19
CA HIS A 135 16.17 2.63 8.69
C HIS A 135 15.46 1.43 8.04
N ASP A 136 16.14 0.30 7.92
CA ASP A 136 15.53 -0.94 7.43
C ASP A 136 14.36 -1.35 8.34
N ILE A 137 13.25 -1.75 7.74
CA ILE A 137 12.04 -2.15 8.46
C ILE A 137 11.88 -3.68 8.37
N GLY A 138 11.84 -4.35 9.51
CA GLY A 138 11.65 -5.80 9.64
C GLY A 138 10.22 -6.26 9.43
N GLY A 139 9.63 -5.90 8.28
CA GLY A 139 8.24 -6.13 7.94
C GLY A 139 7.31 -5.02 8.42
N GLY A 140 6.33 -4.68 7.61
CA GLY A 140 5.33 -3.65 7.93
C GLY A 140 3.91 -4.14 7.70
N PHE A 141 3.63 -4.63 6.49
CA PHE A 141 2.35 -5.18 6.05
C PHE A 141 1.15 -4.25 6.27
N GLY A 142 1.41 -2.93 6.45
CA GLY A 142 0.41 -1.93 6.75
C GLY A 142 0.34 -1.53 8.23
N ASN A 143 0.77 -2.35 9.17
CA ASN A 143 0.68 -2.09 10.61
C ASN A 143 1.47 -0.85 11.06
N LYS A 144 2.52 -0.50 10.32
CA LYS A 144 3.40 0.63 10.63
C LYS A 144 3.09 1.89 9.81
N ILE A 145 1.86 1.98 9.25
CA ILE A 145 1.37 3.17 8.54
C ILE A 145 0.75 4.18 9.50
N CYS A 146 -0.07 3.73 10.46
CA CYS A 146 -0.79 4.62 11.35
C CYS A 146 0.14 5.34 12.33
N LEU A 147 -0.16 6.60 12.61
CA LEU A 147 0.41 7.29 13.76
C LEU A 147 -0.28 6.80 15.03
N HIS A 148 0.43 5.96 15.75
CA HIS A 148 -0.04 5.49 17.04
C HIS A 148 0.18 6.56 18.13
N PRO A 149 -0.68 6.66 19.15
CA PRO A 149 -0.56 7.68 20.20
C PRO A 149 0.79 7.71 20.91
N TYR A 150 1.52 6.59 20.94
CA TYR A 150 2.84 6.54 21.59
C TYR A 150 3.87 7.47 20.93
N TYR A 151 3.80 7.75 19.62
CA TYR A 151 4.71 8.69 18.98
C TYR A 151 4.63 10.09 19.59
N VAL A 152 3.40 10.58 19.78
CA VAL A 152 3.16 11.88 20.44
C VAL A 152 3.61 11.85 21.90
N THR A 153 3.30 10.77 22.61
CA THR A 153 3.71 10.58 24.02
C THR A 153 5.23 10.62 24.16
N LEU A 154 5.98 9.92 23.30
CA LEU A 154 7.44 9.93 23.31
C LEU A 154 8.02 11.32 23.04
N CYS A 155 7.44 12.07 22.10
CA CYS A 155 7.86 13.45 21.82
C CYS A 155 7.65 14.37 23.03
N LEU A 156 6.51 14.27 23.70
CA LEU A 156 6.23 15.05 24.90
C LEU A 156 7.16 14.69 26.06
N LEU A 157 7.46 13.40 26.23
CA LEU A 157 8.38 12.91 27.26
C LEU A 157 9.82 13.35 26.97
N ALA A 158 10.31 13.21 25.72
CA ALA A 158 11.63 13.66 25.32
C ALA A 158 11.82 15.18 25.60
N ARG A 159 10.82 15.99 25.26
CA ARG A 159 10.81 17.42 25.55
C ARG A 159 10.81 17.72 27.05
N LYS A 160 9.98 17.01 27.82
CA LYS A 160 9.86 17.20 29.28
C LYS A 160 11.15 16.83 30.00
N LEU A 161 11.76 15.70 29.64
CA LEU A 161 12.95 15.18 30.28
C LEU A 161 14.24 15.83 29.78
N GLY A 162 14.25 16.39 28.56
CA GLY A 162 15.46 16.87 27.89
C GLY A 162 16.49 15.77 27.63
N ARG A 163 16.01 14.56 27.38
CA ARG A 163 16.80 13.36 27.09
C ARG A 163 16.12 12.54 26.01
N PRO A 164 16.84 11.73 25.24
CA PRO A 164 16.25 10.75 24.32
C PRO A 164 15.34 9.79 25.08
N VAL A 165 14.19 9.47 24.46
CA VAL A 165 13.21 8.51 25.01
C VAL A 165 12.94 7.45 23.96
N GLN A 166 13.07 6.19 24.34
CA GLN A 166 12.83 5.04 23.48
C GLN A 166 11.66 4.21 24.01
N TRP A 167 10.83 3.72 23.10
CA TRP A 167 9.86 2.68 23.35
C TRP A 167 9.83 1.69 22.20
N THR A 168 9.71 0.42 22.56
CA THR A 168 9.49 -0.68 21.60
C THR A 168 8.34 -1.52 22.11
N GLU A 169 7.39 -1.76 21.24
CA GLU A 169 6.22 -2.58 21.49
C GLU A 169 6.60 -4.01 21.85
N TRP A 170 5.88 -4.63 22.79
CA TRP A 170 5.95 -6.06 23.01
C TRP A 170 5.05 -6.78 22.00
N ARG A 171 5.37 -8.02 21.68
CA ARG A 171 4.54 -8.83 20.78
C ARG A 171 3.11 -9.00 21.31
N THR A 172 2.94 -9.15 22.60
CA THR A 172 1.64 -9.19 23.26
C THR A 172 0.84 -7.91 23.05
N ASP A 173 1.50 -6.73 23.21
CA ASP A 173 0.85 -5.43 23.01
C ASP A 173 0.42 -5.25 21.56
N GLN A 174 1.27 -5.68 20.63
CA GLN A 174 0.96 -5.64 19.20
C GLN A 174 -0.31 -6.44 18.88
N HIS A 175 -0.41 -7.66 19.40
CA HIS A 175 -1.58 -8.51 19.20
C HIS A 175 -2.84 -8.01 19.91
N LEU A 176 -2.70 -7.37 21.05
CA LEU A 176 -3.83 -6.87 21.82
C LEU A 176 -4.33 -5.49 21.38
N ALA A 177 -3.43 -4.62 20.89
CA ALA A 177 -3.76 -3.22 20.73
C ALA A 177 -3.49 -2.61 19.34
N ASN A 178 -2.60 -3.16 18.51
CA ASN A 178 -2.08 -2.39 17.38
C ASN A 178 -2.19 -3.05 16.00
N ALA A 179 -2.17 -4.36 15.89
CA ALA A 179 -1.87 -5.03 14.63
C ALA A 179 -3.07 -5.73 14.01
N HIS A 180 -4.25 -5.12 14.04
CA HIS A 180 -5.47 -5.76 13.56
C HIS A 180 -5.93 -5.22 12.21
N GLY A 181 -6.27 -6.15 11.29
CA GLY A 181 -7.04 -5.86 10.09
C GLY A 181 -8.53 -5.95 10.37
N ASN A 182 -9.32 -5.28 9.53
CA ASN A 182 -10.77 -5.21 9.67
C ASN A 182 -11.41 -6.60 9.64
N GLU A 183 -12.30 -6.84 10.57
CA GLU A 183 -13.30 -7.91 10.41
C GLU A 183 -14.51 -7.35 9.65
N ARG A 184 -15.12 -8.20 8.84
CA ARG A 184 -16.28 -7.82 8.03
C ARG A 184 -17.33 -8.90 8.02
N THR A 185 -18.55 -8.51 8.34
CA THR A 185 -19.71 -9.38 8.23
C THR A 185 -20.52 -9.00 7.00
N PHE A 186 -20.67 -9.93 6.08
CA PHE A 186 -21.57 -9.83 4.94
C PHE A 186 -22.91 -10.39 5.37
N LEU A 187 -23.83 -9.50 5.72
CA LEU A 187 -25.11 -9.85 6.34
C LEU A 187 -26.05 -10.55 5.37
N ASP A 188 -26.11 -10.03 4.15
CA ASP A 188 -26.93 -10.53 3.06
C ASP A 188 -26.14 -10.41 1.75
N VAL A 189 -26.15 -11.49 0.95
CA VAL A 189 -25.61 -11.49 -0.41
C VAL A 189 -26.62 -12.15 -1.32
N GLU A 190 -26.97 -11.49 -2.42
CA GLU A 190 -27.82 -12.03 -3.47
C GLU A 190 -27.05 -12.01 -4.79
N VAL A 191 -27.03 -13.14 -5.50
CA VAL A 191 -26.24 -13.31 -6.73
C VAL A 191 -27.18 -13.72 -7.86
N ALA A 192 -27.16 -12.94 -8.95
CA ALA A 192 -27.92 -13.21 -10.17
C ALA A 192 -27.13 -14.16 -11.08
N VAL A 193 -27.66 -15.34 -11.37
CA VAL A 193 -27.02 -16.40 -12.14
C VAL A 193 -27.92 -16.87 -13.26
N ARG A 194 -27.39 -16.99 -14.47
CA ARG A 194 -28.08 -17.61 -15.62
C ARG A 194 -27.96 -19.12 -15.55
N SER A 195 -28.83 -19.83 -16.27
CA SER A 195 -28.83 -21.30 -16.32
C SER A 195 -27.54 -21.92 -16.84
N ASP A 196 -26.74 -21.17 -17.59
CA ASP A 196 -25.43 -21.58 -18.07
C ASP A 196 -24.29 -21.31 -17.06
N GLY A 197 -24.59 -20.73 -15.90
CA GLY A 197 -23.60 -20.35 -14.88
C GLY A 197 -23.01 -18.94 -15.06
N THR A 198 -23.47 -18.16 -16.03
CA THR A 198 -23.03 -16.76 -16.18
C THR A 198 -23.63 -15.93 -15.04
N MET A 199 -22.76 -15.29 -14.25
CA MET A 199 -23.14 -14.40 -13.16
C MET A 199 -23.24 -12.97 -13.67
N THR A 200 -24.42 -12.38 -13.62
CA THR A 200 -24.71 -11.05 -14.19
C THR A 200 -24.55 -9.92 -13.18
N GLY A 201 -24.58 -10.23 -11.90
CA GLY A 201 -24.40 -9.24 -10.85
C GLY A 201 -24.61 -9.80 -9.45
N PHE A 202 -24.27 -8.99 -8.45
CA PHE A 202 -24.54 -9.29 -7.05
C PHE A 202 -24.86 -8.05 -6.23
N LYS A 203 -25.64 -8.27 -5.17
CA LYS A 203 -25.99 -7.28 -4.16
C LYS A 203 -25.50 -7.76 -2.81
N VAL A 204 -24.85 -6.89 -2.04
CA VAL A 204 -24.32 -7.25 -0.71
C VAL A 204 -24.58 -6.16 0.31
N LYS A 205 -24.94 -6.55 1.52
CA LYS A 205 -24.95 -5.71 2.72
C LYS A 205 -23.80 -6.09 3.62
N ALA A 206 -22.86 -5.17 3.82
CA ALA A 206 -21.62 -5.38 4.56
C ALA A 206 -21.53 -4.49 5.79
N LEU A 207 -21.10 -5.07 6.90
CA LEU A 207 -20.84 -4.40 8.16
C LEU A 207 -19.38 -4.61 8.54
N ASP A 208 -18.64 -3.51 8.71
CA ASP A 208 -17.22 -3.48 9.05
C ASP A 208 -17.06 -2.99 10.49
N ASP A 209 -16.30 -3.71 11.32
CA ASP A 209 -16.02 -3.35 12.70
C ASP A 209 -14.62 -2.74 12.82
N CYS A 210 -14.56 -1.44 13.07
CA CYS A 210 -13.33 -0.66 13.17
C CYS A 210 -12.63 -0.77 14.55
N GLY A 211 -13.25 -1.45 15.52
CA GLY A 211 -12.79 -1.44 16.90
C GLY A 211 -13.02 -0.09 17.58
N ALA A 212 -12.31 0.18 18.67
CA ALA A 212 -12.61 1.32 19.56
C ALA A 212 -12.32 2.70 18.95
N PHE A 213 -11.46 2.77 17.92
CA PHE A 213 -11.10 4.04 17.25
C PHE A 213 -10.98 3.83 15.75
N PRO A 214 -11.58 4.67 14.91
CA PRO A 214 -11.61 4.47 13.47
C PRO A 214 -10.23 4.61 12.78
N ARG A 215 -9.24 5.25 13.42
CA ARG A 215 -7.88 5.46 12.89
C ARG A 215 -7.86 5.89 11.42
N TYR A 216 -7.65 4.92 10.51
CA TYR A 216 -7.53 5.11 9.07
C TYR A 216 -8.88 4.99 8.34
N GLU A 217 -9.92 4.53 9.04
CA GLU A 217 -11.26 4.41 8.49
C GLU A 217 -11.97 5.79 8.44
N PRO A 218 -12.88 6.01 7.49
CA PRO A 218 -13.62 5.07 6.64
C PRO A 218 -12.97 4.76 5.28
N LEU A 219 -11.68 4.89 5.11
CA LEU A 219 -11.00 4.73 3.83
C LEU A 219 -11.12 3.31 3.24
N GLY A 220 -11.34 2.30 4.09
CA GLY A 220 -11.46 0.91 3.68
C GLY A 220 -12.60 0.65 2.70
N CYS A 221 -13.74 1.32 2.85
CA CYS A 221 -14.87 1.17 1.92
C CYS A 221 -14.56 1.68 0.51
N ILE A 222 -13.81 2.78 0.40
CA ILE A 222 -13.38 3.34 -0.89
C ILE A 222 -12.45 2.36 -1.61
N ILE A 223 -11.49 1.80 -0.88
CA ILE A 223 -10.52 0.86 -1.44
C ILE A 223 -11.23 -0.40 -1.94
N TRP A 224 -12.27 -0.85 -1.22
CA TRP A 224 -13.10 -1.95 -1.74
C TRP A 224 -13.80 -1.57 -3.04
N ALA A 225 -14.40 -0.40 -3.11
CA ALA A 225 -15.07 0.07 -4.32
C ALA A 225 -14.14 0.12 -5.55
N GLN A 226 -12.84 0.39 -5.33
CA GLN A 226 -11.85 0.43 -6.41
C GLN A 226 -11.55 -0.94 -7.04
N VAL A 227 -11.62 -2.04 -6.29
CA VAL A 227 -11.22 -3.37 -6.76
C VAL A 227 -12.39 -4.26 -7.16
N THR A 228 -13.63 -3.81 -6.96
CA THR A 228 -14.82 -4.50 -7.45
C THR A 228 -14.97 -4.28 -8.97
N PRO A 229 -15.19 -5.29 -9.78
CA PRO A 229 -15.51 -6.71 -9.53
C PRO A 229 -14.30 -7.67 -9.47
N GLY A 230 -13.06 -7.20 -9.33
CA GLY A 230 -11.89 -8.06 -9.41
C GLY A 230 -11.65 -8.57 -10.83
N CYS A 231 -11.27 -9.84 -10.98
CA CYS A 231 -11.03 -10.45 -12.29
C CYS A 231 -12.30 -10.92 -13.02
N TYR A 232 -13.50 -10.67 -12.46
CA TYR A 232 -14.76 -11.15 -13.00
C TYR A 232 -15.46 -10.09 -13.85
N ALA A 233 -16.18 -10.55 -14.89
CA ALA A 233 -16.89 -9.69 -15.85
C ALA A 233 -18.29 -9.25 -15.36
N TRP A 234 -18.49 -9.15 -14.05
CA TRP A 234 -19.77 -8.71 -13.46
C TRP A 234 -20.03 -7.23 -13.76
N ARG A 235 -21.23 -6.92 -14.19
CA ARG A 235 -21.58 -5.57 -14.62
C ARG A 235 -22.52 -4.84 -13.67
N ASN A 236 -23.34 -5.60 -12.90
CA ASN A 236 -24.36 -5.05 -12.02
C ASN A 236 -24.01 -5.38 -10.58
N ILE A 237 -23.62 -4.36 -9.79
CA ILE A 237 -23.06 -4.56 -8.46
C ILE A 237 -23.63 -3.50 -7.53
N GLN A 238 -24.16 -3.93 -6.38
CA GLN A 238 -24.55 -3.02 -5.31
C GLN A 238 -23.90 -3.46 -4.00
N VAL A 239 -23.28 -2.50 -3.32
CA VAL A 239 -22.66 -2.69 -2.01
C VAL A 239 -23.25 -1.67 -1.04
N ASP A 240 -24.11 -2.13 -0.13
CA ASP A 240 -24.55 -1.39 1.04
C ASP A 240 -23.54 -1.61 2.16
N PHE A 241 -22.81 -0.57 2.53
CA PHE A 241 -21.65 -0.68 3.41
C PHE A 241 -21.81 0.22 4.63
N THR A 242 -21.68 -0.35 5.81
CA THR A 242 -21.70 0.37 7.08
C THR A 242 -20.45 0.03 7.90
N GLN A 243 -19.85 1.03 8.51
CA GLN A 243 -18.71 0.89 9.43
C GLN A 243 -19.11 1.36 10.82
N VAL A 244 -18.72 0.58 11.84
CA VAL A 244 -19.05 0.86 13.24
C VAL A 244 -17.82 0.78 14.13
N VAL A 245 -17.89 1.44 15.29
CA VAL A 245 -16.95 1.25 16.41
C VAL A 245 -17.49 0.25 17.43
N THR A 246 -16.58 -0.49 18.06
CA THR A 246 -16.85 -1.44 19.15
C THR A 246 -15.70 -1.41 20.16
N ASN A 247 -15.84 -2.05 21.32
CA ASN A 247 -14.76 -2.15 22.32
C ASN A 247 -13.63 -3.12 21.96
N LYS A 248 -13.52 -3.52 20.69
CA LYS A 248 -12.38 -4.31 20.20
C LYS A 248 -11.17 -3.46 19.94
N SER A 249 -10.00 -4.09 19.77
CA SER A 249 -8.78 -3.40 19.34
C SER A 249 -8.99 -2.60 18.06
N PRO A 250 -8.50 -1.36 17.97
CA PRO A 250 -8.62 -0.56 16.77
C PRO A 250 -7.97 -1.25 15.56
N VAL A 251 -8.57 -1.10 14.39
CA VAL A 251 -7.99 -1.60 13.14
C VAL A 251 -6.98 -0.61 12.56
N SER A 252 -6.06 -1.15 11.75
CA SER A 252 -5.12 -0.36 10.94
C SER A 252 -5.02 -0.99 9.56
N PRO A 253 -4.48 -0.30 8.56
CA PRO A 253 -4.16 -0.96 7.32
C PRO A 253 -3.37 -2.24 7.58
N ASN A 254 -3.86 -3.33 7.04
CA ASN A 254 -3.25 -4.64 7.13
C ASN A 254 -3.25 -5.25 5.74
N ARG A 255 -2.30 -6.14 5.44
CA ARG A 255 -2.11 -6.77 4.14
C ARG A 255 -3.42 -6.98 3.38
N GLY A 256 -3.60 -6.28 2.23
CA GLY A 256 -4.85 -6.24 1.48
C GLY A 256 -5.77 -5.06 1.83
N TYR A 257 -5.81 -4.57 3.04
CA TYR A 257 -6.63 -3.46 3.57
C TYR A 257 -7.97 -3.29 2.83
N SER A 258 -9.04 -3.90 3.35
CA SER A 258 -10.38 -3.97 2.74
C SER A 258 -10.49 -4.80 1.44
N ARG A 259 -9.45 -4.86 0.60
CA ARG A 259 -9.40 -5.69 -0.62
C ARG A 259 -9.41 -7.18 -0.30
N MET A 260 -8.70 -7.62 0.75
CA MET A 260 -8.68 -9.02 1.16
C MET A 260 -10.08 -9.53 1.48
N GLN A 261 -10.87 -8.78 2.26
CA GLN A 261 -12.23 -9.14 2.61
C GLN A 261 -13.15 -9.21 1.39
N HIS A 262 -12.97 -8.27 0.45
CA HIS A 262 -13.72 -8.24 -0.79
C HIS A 262 -13.37 -9.44 -1.70
N LEU A 263 -12.09 -9.70 -1.93
CA LEU A 263 -11.63 -10.82 -2.75
C LEU A 263 -12.04 -12.17 -2.14
N TRP A 264 -11.99 -12.29 -0.82
CA TRP A 264 -12.51 -13.46 -0.12
C TRP A 264 -14.02 -13.62 -0.36
N LEU A 265 -14.80 -12.54 -0.29
CA LEU A 265 -16.24 -12.59 -0.58
C LEU A 265 -16.51 -13.08 -1.99
N THR A 266 -15.84 -12.51 -3.01
CA THR A 266 -16.07 -12.87 -4.41
C THR A 266 -15.75 -14.34 -4.67
N GLU A 267 -14.66 -14.84 -4.13
CA GLU A 267 -14.28 -16.25 -4.26
C GLU A 267 -15.24 -17.19 -3.52
N ARG A 268 -15.73 -16.78 -2.34
CA ARG A 268 -16.76 -17.54 -1.61
C ARG A 268 -18.11 -17.54 -2.33
N ILE A 269 -18.49 -16.46 -2.99
CA ILE A 269 -19.67 -16.42 -3.85
C ILE A 269 -19.56 -17.48 -4.95
N ILE A 270 -18.43 -17.53 -5.67
CA ILE A 270 -18.20 -18.52 -6.72
C ILE A 270 -18.33 -19.96 -6.18
N ASP A 271 -17.67 -20.26 -5.07
CA ASP A 271 -17.72 -21.61 -4.47
C ASP A 271 -19.14 -22.03 -4.04
N ILE A 272 -19.90 -21.09 -3.45
CA ILE A 272 -21.26 -21.36 -2.99
C ILE A 272 -22.21 -21.54 -4.19
N VAL A 273 -22.12 -20.68 -5.19
CA VAL A 273 -22.91 -20.80 -6.43
C VAL A 273 -22.60 -22.12 -7.13
N ALA A 274 -21.31 -22.50 -7.23
CA ALA A 274 -20.91 -23.78 -7.81
C ALA A 274 -21.54 -24.97 -7.07
N ALA A 275 -21.47 -24.96 -5.73
CA ALA A 275 -22.01 -26.02 -4.89
C ALA A 275 -23.55 -26.10 -4.96
N GLU A 276 -24.25 -24.96 -4.89
CA GLU A 276 -25.72 -24.93 -4.87
C GLU A 276 -26.34 -25.29 -6.22
N LEU A 277 -25.71 -24.87 -7.32
CA LEU A 277 -26.24 -25.09 -8.67
C LEU A 277 -25.59 -26.27 -9.41
N GLY A 278 -24.62 -26.94 -8.78
CA GLY A 278 -24.00 -28.14 -9.35
C GLY A 278 -22.98 -27.85 -10.45
N PHE A 279 -22.39 -26.66 -10.48
CA PHE A 279 -21.31 -26.34 -11.42
C PHE A 279 -19.95 -26.81 -10.90
N ASP A 280 -19.04 -27.14 -11.81
CA ASP A 280 -17.62 -27.26 -11.48
C ASP A 280 -17.04 -25.89 -11.11
N PRO A 281 -16.35 -25.74 -9.96
CA PRO A 281 -15.86 -24.44 -9.51
C PRO A 281 -14.76 -23.85 -10.38
N VAL A 282 -14.01 -24.66 -11.12
CA VAL A 282 -13.00 -24.21 -12.09
C VAL A 282 -13.68 -23.63 -13.32
N GLU A 283 -14.62 -24.39 -13.89
CA GLU A 283 -15.34 -23.97 -15.10
C GLU A 283 -16.22 -22.74 -14.83
N LEU A 284 -16.82 -22.65 -13.64
CA LEU A 284 -17.60 -21.47 -13.24
C LEU A 284 -16.72 -20.21 -13.17
N ARG A 285 -15.49 -20.31 -12.63
CA ARG A 285 -14.51 -19.22 -12.63
C ARG A 285 -14.13 -18.81 -14.04
N LYS A 286 -13.68 -19.78 -14.86
CA LYS A 286 -13.30 -19.52 -16.26
C LYS A 286 -14.40 -18.86 -17.06
N ARG A 287 -15.67 -19.27 -16.87
CA ARG A 287 -16.84 -18.67 -17.53
C ARG A 287 -16.99 -17.19 -17.19
N ASN A 288 -16.80 -16.83 -15.95
CA ASN A 288 -17.07 -15.49 -15.42
C ASN A 288 -15.86 -14.55 -15.43
N TYR A 289 -14.65 -15.02 -15.77
CA TYR A 289 -13.50 -14.13 -15.91
C TYR A 289 -13.66 -13.14 -17.08
N VAL A 290 -13.08 -11.95 -16.92
CA VAL A 290 -12.77 -11.10 -18.06
C VAL A 290 -11.79 -11.84 -18.95
N LYS A 291 -12.10 -11.95 -20.23
CA LYS A 291 -11.30 -12.72 -21.20
C LYS A 291 -10.10 -11.92 -21.70
N ALA A 292 -9.01 -12.62 -22.08
CA ALA A 292 -7.81 -12.00 -22.62
C ALA A 292 -8.09 -11.17 -23.88
N GLU A 293 -8.98 -11.63 -24.74
CA GLU A 293 -9.38 -10.94 -25.97
C GLU A 293 -10.27 -9.69 -25.73
N GLN A 294 -10.75 -9.49 -24.51
CA GLN A 294 -11.51 -8.29 -24.12
C GLN A 294 -10.60 -7.15 -23.67
N MET A 295 -9.31 -7.40 -23.50
CA MET A 295 -8.35 -6.38 -23.06
C MET A 295 -8.03 -5.37 -24.17
N PRO A 296 -7.94 -4.06 -23.86
CA PRO A 296 -8.19 -3.44 -22.56
C PRO A 296 -9.68 -3.46 -22.18
N TYR A 297 -9.98 -3.84 -20.93
CA TYR A 297 -11.35 -4.00 -20.42
C TYR A 297 -11.68 -2.92 -19.41
N GLU A 298 -12.78 -2.20 -19.64
CA GLU A 298 -13.29 -1.21 -18.68
C GLU A 298 -14.32 -1.86 -17.75
N THR A 299 -14.03 -1.81 -16.45
CA THR A 299 -14.92 -2.30 -15.40
C THR A 299 -16.10 -1.35 -15.17
N PRO A 300 -17.20 -1.80 -14.56
CA PRO A 300 -18.35 -0.92 -14.29
C PRO A 300 -18.00 0.27 -13.37
N ASN A 301 -17.01 0.12 -12.50
CA ASN A 301 -16.51 1.18 -11.62
C ASN A 301 -15.41 2.07 -12.26
N GLY A 302 -15.21 1.97 -13.58
CA GLY A 302 -14.34 2.85 -14.35
C GLY A 302 -12.85 2.56 -14.23
N CYS A 303 -12.46 1.36 -13.76
CA CYS A 303 -11.07 0.90 -13.87
C CYS A 303 -10.82 0.31 -15.27
N VAL A 304 -9.61 0.47 -15.78
CA VAL A 304 -9.20 -0.12 -17.06
C VAL A 304 -8.15 -1.18 -16.79
N TYR A 305 -8.44 -2.42 -17.18
CA TYR A 305 -7.47 -3.52 -17.18
C TYR A 305 -6.78 -3.53 -18.54
N ASP A 306 -5.50 -3.27 -18.56
CA ASP A 306 -4.71 -3.12 -19.79
C ASP A 306 -4.34 -4.46 -20.43
N SER A 307 -4.16 -5.50 -19.61
CA SER A 307 -3.70 -6.82 -20.02
C SER A 307 -4.10 -7.87 -18.98
N GLY A 308 -4.10 -9.14 -19.39
CA GLY A 308 -4.31 -10.27 -18.49
C GLY A 308 -4.90 -11.49 -19.23
N ASP A 309 -4.58 -12.67 -18.72
CA ASP A 309 -5.18 -13.95 -19.11
C ASP A 309 -5.43 -14.76 -17.84
N TYR A 310 -6.58 -14.50 -17.21
CA TYR A 310 -6.91 -15.08 -15.90
C TYR A 310 -7.18 -16.58 -15.99
N ALA A 311 -7.78 -17.04 -17.10
CA ALA A 311 -8.05 -18.45 -17.34
C ALA A 311 -6.74 -19.23 -17.45
N ARG A 312 -5.77 -18.73 -18.21
CA ARG A 312 -4.45 -19.35 -18.34
C ARG A 312 -3.68 -19.39 -17.01
N CYS A 313 -3.77 -18.32 -16.22
CA CYS A 313 -3.16 -18.32 -14.88
C CYS A 313 -3.73 -19.44 -14.00
N LEU A 314 -5.05 -19.64 -14.05
CA LEU A 314 -5.71 -20.74 -13.34
C LEU A 314 -5.27 -22.11 -13.88
N ASP A 315 -5.23 -22.30 -15.20
CA ASP A 315 -4.80 -23.57 -15.81
C ASP A 315 -3.38 -23.95 -15.37
N VAL A 316 -2.43 -23.01 -15.44
CA VAL A 316 -1.05 -23.25 -14.95
C VAL A 316 -1.03 -23.64 -13.47
N ALA A 317 -1.83 -23.00 -12.64
CA ALA A 317 -1.89 -23.33 -11.21
C ALA A 317 -2.49 -24.74 -10.98
N LEU A 318 -3.52 -25.11 -11.73
CA LEU A 318 -4.14 -26.45 -11.66
C LEU A 318 -3.17 -27.53 -12.12
N ASP A 319 -2.44 -27.31 -13.20
CA ASP A 319 -1.40 -28.23 -13.67
C ASP A 319 -0.30 -28.44 -12.62
N LEU A 320 0.18 -27.35 -12.02
CA LEU A 320 1.25 -27.39 -11.01
C LEU A 320 0.86 -28.19 -9.75
N ILE A 321 -0.41 -28.14 -9.33
CA ILE A 321 -0.88 -28.90 -8.16
C ILE A 321 -1.32 -30.33 -8.53
N GLY A 322 -1.35 -30.70 -9.82
CA GLY A 322 -1.88 -31.98 -10.31
C GLY A 322 -3.38 -32.12 -10.03
N TYR A 323 -4.16 -31.10 -10.40
CA TYR A 323 -5.61 -31.07 -10.08
C TYR A 323 -6.38 -32.24 -10.67
N ASP A 324 -6.00 -32.74 -11.85
CA ASP A 324 -6.63 -33.89 -12.52
C ASP A 324 -6.56 -35.19 -11.70
N SER A 325 -5.53 -35.32 -10.85
CA SER A 325 -5.38 -36.47 -9.93
C SER A 325 -6.00 -36.23 -8.54
N LEU A 326 -6.78 -35.17 -8.35
CA LEU A 326 -7.27 -34.76 -7.04
C LEU A 326 -8.15 -35.84 -6.37
N GLU A 327 -9.04 -36.46 -7.11
CA GLU A 327 -9.95 -37.48 -6.56
C GLU A 327 -9.20 -38.76 -6.13
N GLU A 328 -8.18 -39.19 -6.90
CA GLU A 328 -7.30 -40.30 -6.51
C GLU A 328 -6.53 -39.96 -5.22
N ARG A 329 -5.95 -38.77 -5.14
CA ARG A 329 -5.22 -38.27 -3.97
C ARG A 329 -6.13 -38.11 -2.74
N ARG A 330 -7.38 -37.74 -2.93
CA ARG A 330 -8.40 -37.71 -1.85
C ARG A 330 -8.70 -39.10 -1.34
N ALA A 331 -8.89 -40.08 -2.23
CA ALA A 331 -9.10 -41.46 -1.87
C ALA A 331 -7.90 -42.05 -1.10
N GLU A 332 -6.68 -41.79 -1.54
CA GLU A 332 -5.45 -42.17 -0.85
C GLU A 332 -5.33 -41.51 0.53
N ALA A 333 -5.67 -40.23 0.66
CA ALA A 333 -5.69 -39.54 1.95
C ALA A 333 -6.71 -40.15 2.89
N ALA A 334 -7.93 -40.43 2.41
CA ALA A 334 -9.00 -41.06 3.18
C ALA A 334 -8.60 -42.46 3.66
N ALA A 335 -7.93 -43.26 2.86
CA ALA A 335 -7.40 -44.55 3.24
C ALA A 335 -6.38 -44.48 4.39
N ARG A 336 -5.75 -43.32 4.60
CA ARG A 336 -4.84 -43.04 5.70
C ARG A 336 -5.50 -42.28 6.85
N GLY A 337 -6.83 -42.15 6.87
CA GLY A 337 -7.60 -41.42 7.87
C GLY A 337 -7.39 -39.90 7.82
N LYS A 338 -7.05 -39.36 6.65
CA LYS A 338 -6.83 -37.92 6.42
C LYS A 338 -7.81 -37.35 5.40
N LEU A 339 -8.05 -36.04 5.45
CA LEU A 339 -8.82 -35.31 4.46
C LEU A 339 -7.85 -34.45 3.62
N LEU A 340 -8.05 -34.44 2.32
CA LEU A 340 -7.33 -33.55 1.39
C LEU A 340 -8.30 -32.51 0.85
N GLY A 341 -8.08 -31.25 1.24
CA GLY A 341 -8.80 -30.08 0.73
C GLY A 341 -7.98 -29.32 -0.30
N VAL A 342 -8.66 -28.79 -1.31
CA VAL A 342 -8.10 -27.83 -2.30
C VAL A 342 -9.02 -26.64 -2.35
N GLY A 343 -8.46 -25.43 -2.27
CA GLY A 343 -9.16 -24.17 -2.44
C GLY A 343 -8.58 -23.40 -3.64
N ILE A 344 -9.43 -22.69 -4.36
CA ILE A 344 -9.06 -21.80 -5.47
C ILE A 344 -9.36 -20.37 -5.08
N GLY A 345 -8.42 -19.47 -5.30
CA GLY A 345 -8.61 -18.04 -5.10
C GLY A 345 -7.98 -17.25 -6.24
N SER A 346 -8.79 -16.49 -6.95
CA SER A 346 -8.36 -15.63 -8.05
C SER A 346 -8.37 -14.17 -7.60
N THR A 347 -7.20 -13.55 -7.57
CA THR A 347 -7.07 -12.18 -7.06
C THR A 347 -6.46 -11.25 -8.10
N LEU A 348 -7.07 -10.08 -8.26
CA LEU A 348 -6.51 -8.96 -8.99
C LEU A 348 -6.36 -7.79 -8.02
N ASP A 349 -5.11 -7.45 -7.69
CA ASP A 349 -4.79 -6.34 -6.80
C ASP A 349 -4.35 -5.10 -7.59
N SER A 350 -4.78 -3.94 -7.15
CA SER A 350 -4.37 -2.67 -7.76
C SER A 350 -2.92 -2.34 -7.41
N GLY A 351 -2.13 -1.88 -8.40
CA GLY A 351 -0.74 -1.48 -8.20
C GLY A 351 -0.55 -0.17 -7.43
N THR A 352 -1.64 0.53 -7.09
CA THR A 352 -1.63 1.75 -6.25
C THR A 352 -3.06 2.11 -5.85
N ASN A 353 -3.22 3.07 -4.94
CA ASN A 353 -4.53 3.59 -4.55
C ASN A 353 -4.77 4.96 -5.17
N ASN A 354 -6.00 5.25 -5.54
CA ASN A 354 -6.43 6.59 -5.88
C ASN A 354 -7.03 7.28 -4.64
N PHE A 355 -6.20 7.93 -3.85
CA PHE A 355 -6.67 8.70 -2.70
C PHE A 355 -7.49 9.95 -3.08
N GLY A 356 -7.50 10.37 -4.35
CA GLY A 356 -8.42 11.40 -4.84
C GLY A 356 -9.88 11.08 -4.54
N GLN A 357 -10.23 9.80 -4.50
CA GLN A 357 -11.56 9.34 -4.12
C GLN A 357 -11.90 9.60 -2.64
N SER A 358 -10.92 9.85 -1.78
CA SER A 358 -11.20 10.23 -0.38
C SER A 358 -11.94 11.57 -0.26
N GLN A 359 -11.87 12.44 -1.28
CA GLN A 359 -12.67 13.66 -1.36
C GLN A 359 -14.18 13.38 -1.41
N LEU A 360 -14.60 12.17 -1.79
CA LEU A 360 -16.00 11.75 -1.74
C LEU A 360 -16.49 11.51 -0.31
N LEU A 361 -15.58 11.17 0.60
CA LEU A 361 -15.89 11.05 2.02
C LEU A 361 -15.76 12.39 2.72
N ASN A 362 -14.73 13.16 2.37
CA ASN A 362 -14.48 14.49 2.88
C ASN A 362 -14.10 15.44 1.74
N PRO A 363 -15.03 16.28 1.23
CA PRO A 363 -14.77 17.22 0.14
C PRO A 363 -13.67 18.25 0.45
N GLU A 364 -13.37 18.50 1.72
CA GLU A 364 -12.33 19.43 2.15
C GLU A 364 -10.93 18.82 2.10
N LEU A 365 -10.79 17.53 1.83
CA LEU A 365 -9.52 16.85 1.78
C LEU A 365 -8.73 17.28 0.53
N GLN A 366 -7.82 18.22 0.72
CA GLN A 366 -7.04 18.82 -0.38
C GLN A 366 -5.82 17.98 -0.77
N PHE A 367 -5.37 17.08 0.12
CA PHE A 367 -4.18 16.26 -0.08
C PHE A 367 -4.59 14.85 -0.49
N SER A 368 -4.61 14.60 -1.77
CA SER A 368 -4.93 13.29 -2.32
C SER A 368 -4.06 13.02 -3.53
N GLY A 369 -3.16 12.09 -3.40
CA GLY A 369 -2.32 11.68 -4.53
C GLY A 369 -1.14 10.82 -4.08
N ASN A 370 -1.01 9.68 -4.73
CA ASN A 370 0.12 8.78 -4.53
C ASN A 370 1.28 9.24 -5.42
N ASN A 371 1.89 10.36 -5.05
CA ASN A 371 3.10 10.82 -5.71
C ASN A 371 4.31 10.18 -5.03
N GLU A 372 5.38 10.02 -5.80
CA GLU A 372 6.66 9.56 -5.29
C GLU A 372 7.79 10.38 -5.91
N ALA A 373 8.88 10.55 -5.20
CA ALA A 373 10.05 11.26 -5.70
C ALA A 373 11.30 10.41 -5.53
N ALA A 374 12.23 10.54 -6.47
CA ALA A 374 13.55 9.95 -6.36
C ALA A 374 14.60 10.93 -6.89
N THR A 375 15.82 10.76 -6.43
CA THR A 375 17.00 11.47 -6.95
C THR A 375 18.01 10.47 -7.46
N VAL A 376 18.55 10.72 -8.67
CA VAL A 376 19.65 9.94 -9.24
C VAL A 376 20.78 10.91 -9.60
N LYS A 377 21.98 10.61 -9.15
CA LYS A 377 23.16 11.45 -9.41
C LYS A 377 24.38 10.62 -9.76
N LEU A 378 25.28 11.20 -10.52
CA LEU A 378 26.63 10.69 -10.71
C LEU A 378 27.58 11.46 -9.77
N ASP A 379 28.35 10.76 -8.94
CA ASP A 379 29.31 11.40 -8.04
C ASP A 379 30.69 11.60 -8.72
N ILE A 380 31.60 12.25 -7.99
CA ILE A 380 32.96 12.54 -8.48
C ILE A 380 33.76 11.27 -8.79
N PHE A 381 33.43 10.13 -8.21
CA PHE A 381 34.11 8.86 -8.43
C PHE A 381 33.46 8.00 -9.51
N GLY A 382 32.40 8.51 -10.16
CA GLY A 382 31.66 7.79 -11.21
C GLY A 382 30.65 6.79 -10.66
N GLU A 383 30.32 6.84 -9.36
CA GLU A 383 29.29 6.03 -8.75
C GLU A 383 27.92 6.65 -9.00
N VAL A 384 26.97 5.84 -9.45
CA VAL A 384 25.60 6.28 -9.61
C VAL A 384 24.88 6.11 -8.28
N VAL A 385 24.45 7.21 -7.67
CA VAL A 385 23.81 7.21 -6.35
C VAL A 385 22.32 7.52 -6.50
N VAL A 386 21.48 6.63 -5.92
CA VAL A 386 20.02 6.75 -5.92
C VAL A 386 19.53 7.02 -4.50
N THR A 387 18.64 8.01 -4.32
CA THR A 387 17.88 8.19 -3.09
C THR A 387 16.40 8.07 -3.37
N LEU A 388 15.70 7.31 -2.53
CA LEU A 388 14.28 7.03 -2.66
C LEU A 388 13.45 7.93 -1.74
N GLY A 389 12.23 8.25 -2.15
CA GLY A 389 11.25 8.97 -1.32
C GLY A 389 10.57 8.09 -0.28
N THR A 390 10.86 6.80 -0.28
CA THR A 390 10.27 5.79 0.60
C THR A 390 11.30 4.79 1.09
N VAL A 391 10.92 3.93 2.01
CA VAL A 391 11.75 2.88 2.59
C VAL A 391 11.12 1.51 2.38
N PRO A 392 11.88 0.46 2.00
CA PRO A 392 11.36 -0.90 1.88
C PRO A 392 11.11 -1.55 3.25
N GLN A 393 10.38 -2.64 3.22
CA GLN A 393 10.12 -3.51 4.38
C GLN A 393 10.40 -4.97 4.00
N GLY A 394 11.43 -5.19 3.14
CA GLY A 394 11.81 -6.49 2.59
C GLY A 394 11.44 -6.69 1.12
N GLN A 395 10.87 -5.69 0.42
CA GLN A 395 10.46 -5.83 -0.99
C GLN A 395 11.62 -5.67 -2.00
N GLY A 396 12.83 -5.31 -1.57
CA GLY A 396 13.99 -5.20 -2.45
C GLY A 396 13.98 -3.97 -3.37
N HIS A 397 13.54 -2.82 -2.85
CA HIS A 397 13.53 -1.55 -3.59
C HIS A 397 14.92 -1.17 -4.09
N GLU A 398 15.97 -1.46 -3.32
CA GLU A 398 17.35 -1.19 -3.67
C GLU A 398 17.74 -1.98 -4.92
N THR A 399 17.48 -3.30 -4.92
CA THR A 399 17.82 -4.20 -6.02
C THR A 399 17.11 -3.79 -7.30
N THR A 400 15.79 -3.58 -7.24
CA THR A 400 15.00 -3.23 -8.41
C THR A 400 15.35 -1.85 -8.95
N SER A 401 15.67 -0.89 -8.09
CA SER A 401 16.14 0.43 -8.50
C SER A 401 17.52 0.37 -9.15
N ALA A 402 18.45 -0.39 -8.58
CA ALA A 402 19.79 -0.57 -9.14
C ALA A 402 19.72 -1.21 -10.54
N GLN A 403 18.93 -2.27 -10.71
CA GLN A 403 18.72 -2.92 -12.00
C GLN A 403 18.14 -1.98 -13.06
N LEU A 404 17.10 -1.22 -12.68
CA LEU A 404 16.46 -0.26 -13.58
C LEU A 404 17.43 0.85 -14.01
N VAL A 405 18.12 1.46 -13.06
CA VAL A 405 19.06 2.56 -13.33
C VAL A 405 20.24 2.06 -14.17
N ALA A 406 20.82 0.93 -13.81
CA ALA A 406 21.93 0.31 -14.56
C ALA A 406 21.56 0.07 -16.02
N SER A 407 20.36 -0.49 -16.27
CA SER A 407 19.85 -0.72 -17.63
C SER A 407 19.64 0.57 -18.43
N LEU A 408 19.26 1.67 -17.78
CA LEU A 408 19.00 2.95 -18.44
C LEU A 408 20.27 3.76 -18.72
N ILE A 409 21.26 3.64 -17.83
CA ILE A 409 22.51 4.44 -17.90
C ILE A 409 23.64 3.65 -18.60
N GLY A 410 23.50 2.33 -18.75
CA GLY A 410 24.51 1.49 -19.40
C GLY A 410 25.69 1.17 -18.47
N CYS A 411 25.41 0.72 -17.25
CA CYS A 411 26.42 0.26 -16.30
C CYS A 411 25.99 -1.06 -15.61
N SER A 412 26.85 -1.63 -14.77
CA SER A 412 26.48 -2.77 -13.94
C SER A 412 25.59 -2.33 -12.76
N PRO A 413 24.61 -3.13 -12.32
CA PRO A 413 23.87 -2.86 -11.08
C PRO A 413 24.76 -2.65 -9.85
N ASP A 414 25.95 -3.27 -9.80
CA ASP A 414 26.93 -3.11 -8.71
C ASP A 414 27.57 -1.71 -8.69
N GLN A 415 27.48 -0.94 -9.78
CA GLN A 415 27.92 0.46 -9.87
C GLN A 415 26.84 1.45 -9.43
N VAL A 416 25.65 0.95 -9.05
CA VAL A 416 24.52 1.77 -8.61
C VAL A 416 24.35 1.61 -7.10
N ASN A 417 24.67 2.66 -6.36
CA ASN A 417 24.52 2.72 -4.90
C ASN A 417 23.14 3.31 -4.54
N VAL A 418 22.21 2.44 -4.18
CA VAL A 418 20.91 2.88 -3.66
C VAL A 418 21.01 3.10 -2.16
N ARG A 419 20.83 4.36 -1.72
CA ARG A 419 20.93 4.71 -0.30
C ARG A 419 19.79 4.07 0.49
N ARG A 420 20.16 3.35 1.55
CA ARG A 420 19.22 2.70 2.47
C ARG A 420 18.60 3.70 3.44
N GLY A 421 17.37 3.40 3.85
CA GLY A 421 16.62 4.22 4.79
C GLY A 421 16.04 5.49 4.17
N HIS A 422 15.36 6.24 5.00
CA HIS A 422 14.74 7.50 4.63
C HIS A 422 14.89 8.53 5.76
N ASP A 423 15.24 9.74 5.39
CA ASP A 423 15.32 10.89 6.28
C ASP A 423 14.51 12.03 5.65
N THR A 424 13.48 12.48 6.34
CA THR A 424 12.54 13.47 5.79
C THR A 424 13.19 14.83 5.45
N TRP A 425 14.37 15.11 5.99
CA TRP A 425 15.09 16.35 5.66
C TRP A 425 15.99 16.22 4.44
N PHE A 426 16.50 15.03 4.15
CA PHE A 426 17.51 14.83 3.11
C PHE A 426 17.02 14.04 1.91
N ASN A 427 16.08 13.12 2.10
CA ASN A 427 15.54 12.35 1.00
C ASN A 427 14.42 13.11 0.28
N SER A 428 14.36 12.96 -1.03
CA SER A 428 13.21 13.43 -1.79
C SER A 428 11.97 12.64 -1.40
N HIS A 429 10.88 13.32 -1.10
CA HIS A 429 9.55 12.73 -0.99
C HIS A 429 8.51 13.65 -1.60
N ALA A 430 7.33 13.16 -1.90
CA ALA A 430 6.25 13.94 -2.47
C ALA A 430 4.89 13.32 -2.12
N GLY A 431 3.92 14.16 -1.75
CA GLY A 431 2.56 13.73 -1.48
C GLY A 431 2.48 12.62 -0.43
N PHE A 432 1.74 11.57 -0.72
CA PHE A 432 1.60 10.38 0.10
C PHE A 432 2.68 9.32 -0.20
N SER A 433 3.94 9.74 -0.32
CA SER A 433 5.08 8.82 -0.42
C SER A 433 5.10 7.80 0.70
N GLY A 434 5.44 6.56 0.38
CA GLY A 434 5.53 5.49 1.35
C GLY A 434 5.45 4.10 0.73
N THR A 435 5.78 3.06 1.48
CA THR A 435 5.72 1.69 0.99
C THR A 435 4.44 1.01 1.45
N TYR A 436 3.44 0.98 0.59
CA TYR A 436 2.13 0.36 0.75
C TYR A 436 1.44 0.17 -0.61
N ALA A 437 0.40 -0.65 -0.68
CA ALA A 437 -0.47 -0.84 -1.85
C ALA A 437 0.29 -1.07 -3.17
N SER A 438 1.43 -1.74 -3.13
CA SER A 438 2.31 -2.03 -4.28
C SER A 438 2.73 -0.78 -5.09
N GLN A 439 2.56 0.43 -4.51
CA GLN A 439 2.76 1.68 -5.27
C GLN A 439 4.22 1.92 -5.69
N PHE A 440 5.21 1.28 -5.04
CA PHE A 440 6.59 1.43 -5.46
C PHE A 440 6.81 0.95 -6.90
N ALA A 441 6.16 -0.13 -7.32
CA ALA A 441 6.24 -0.61 -8.69
C ALA A 441 5.68 0.40 -9.71
N VAL A 442 4.61 1.14 -9.34
CA VAL A 442 3.92 2.08 -10.22
C VAL A 442 4.49 3.50 -10.13
N THR A 443 4.66 4.02 -8.91
CA THR A 443 5.07 5.42 -8.70
C THR A 443 6.53 5.56 -8.34
N GLY A 444 7.05 4.70 -7.47
CA GLY A 444 8.43 4.76 -6.99
C GLY A 444 9.44 4.49 -8.10
N LEU A 445 9.30 3.36 -8.81
CA LEU A 445 10.18 3.04 -9.94
C LEU A 445 10.03 4.02 -11.10
N MET A 446 8.84 4.61 -11.32
CA MET A 446 8.68 5.68 -12.32
C MET A 446 9.38 6.98 -11.90
N ALA A 447 9.47 7.29 -10.60
CA ALA A 447 10.27 8.41 -10.12
C ALA A 447 11.78 8.14 -10.34
N VAL A 448 12.25 6.94 -10.01
CA VAL A 448 13.63 6.50 -10.27
C VAL A 448 13.95 6.56 -11.76
N ARG A 449 13.05 5.99 -12.61
CA ARG A 449 13.20 6.03 -14.07
C ARG A 449 13.32 7.44 -14.59
N GLY A 450 12.42 8.34 -14.17
CA GLY A 450 12.43 9.73 -14.62
C GLY A 450 13.72 10.45 -14.26
N ALA A 451 14.21 10.28 -13.03
CA ALA A 451 15.48 10.89 -12.59
C ALA A 451 16.69 10.28 -13.34
N ALA A 452 16.68 8.95 -13.57
CA ALA A 452 17.76 8.29 -14.31
C ALA A 452 17.82 8.72 -15.78
N LEU A 453 16.68 8.92 -16.43
CA LEU A 453 16.65 9.42 -17.80
C LEU A 453 17.20 10.83 -17.91
N LEU A 454 16.85 11.73 -16.98
CA LEU A 454 17.41 13.08 -16.93
C LEU A 454 18.93 13.05 -16.75
N LEU A 455 19.42 12.19 -15.83
CA LEU A 455 20.87 12.02 -15.65
C LEU A 455 21.54 11.48 -16.90
N ARG A 456 20.96 10.45 -17.53
CA ARG A 456 21.48 9.86 -18.77
C ARG A 456 21.62 10.91 -19.87
N ASP A 457 20.57 11.70 -20.09
CA ASP A 457 20.55 12.69 -21.15
C ASP A 457 21.60 13.77 -20.90
N GLU A 458 21.79 14.20 -19.65
CA GLU A 458 22.86 15.15 -19.28
C GLU A 458 24.27 14.54 -19.41
N MET A 459 24.44 13.25 -19.06
CA MET A 459 25.72 12.54 -19.28
C MET A 459 26.08 12.43 -20.76
N VAL A 460 25.08 12.19 -21.62
CA VAL A 460 25.26 12.14 -23.08
C VAL A 460 25.68 13.51 -23.60
N ALA A 461 24.98 14.57 -23.21
CA ALA A 461 25.31 15.94 -23.61
C ALA A 461 26.72 16.37 -23.15
N LEU A 462 27.09 16.02 -21.91
CA LEU A 462 28.44 16.27 -21.39
C LEU A 462 29.52 15.52 -22.17
N ALA A 463 29.30 14.23 -22.42
CA ALA A 463 30.25 13.42 -23.20
C ALA A 463 30.39 13.94 -24.64
N ALA A 464 29.29 14.33 -25.28
CA ALA A 464 29.28 14.94 -26.61
C ALA A 464 30.14 16.24 -26.66
N ALA A 465 29.95 17.10 -25.68
CA ALA A 465 30.73 18.34 -25.56
C ALA A 465 32.24 18.07 -25.35
N VAL A 466 32.58 17.12 -24.49
CA VAL A 466 33.99 16.79 -24.20
C VAL A 466 34.67 16.07 -25.35
N LEU A 467 33.96 15.15 -26.02
CA LEU A 467 34.49 14.36 -27.14
C LEU A 467 34.39 15.08 -28.50
N GLY A 468 33.73 16.25 -28.56
CA GLY A 468 33.53 17.00 -29.81
C GLY A 468 32.66 16.24 -30.82
N ALA A 469 31.67 15.48 -30.37
CA ALA A 469 30.78 14.66 -31.18
C ALA A 469 29.30 15.08 -30.97
N PRO A 470 28.40 14.84 -31.94
CA PRO A 470 26.97 15.05 -31.71
C PRO A 470 26.41 14.07 -30.70
N GLU A 471 25.37 14.46 -29.95
CA GLU A 471 24.75 13.63 -28.89
C GLU A 471 24.26 12.27 -29.42
N GLU A 472 23.73 12.23 -30.63
CA GLU A 472 23.24 11.00 -31.27
C GLU A 472 24.34 9.97 -31.56
N ALA A 473 25.58 10.41 -31.61
CA ALA A 473 26.75 9.55 -31.78
C ALA A 473 27.28 9.00 -30.43
N ILE A 474 26.80 9.52 -29.30
CA ILE A 474 27.24 9.04 -27.99
C ILE A 474 26.41 7.84 -27.55
N GLU A 475 27.08 6.85 -26.99
CA GLU A 475 26.44 5.77 -26.23
C GLU A 475 27.03 5.65 -24.83
N LEU A 476 26.19 5.26 -23.89
CA LEU A 476 26.61 4.89 -22.55
C LEU A 476 26.54 3.37 -22.40
N SER A 477 27.66 2.73 -22.17
CA SER A 477 27.73 1.28 -21.96
C SER A 477 28.93 0.89 -21.10
N ASP A 478 28.74 -0.16 -20.29
CA ASP A 478 29.79 -0.74 -19.42
C ASP A 478 30.47 0.28 -18.47
N GLY A 479 29.75 1.35 -18.07
CA GLY A 479 30.29 2.41 -17.21
C GLY A 479 31.14 3.45 -17.95
N PHE A 480 31.03 3.51 -19.26
CA PHE A 480 31.71 4.49 -20.12
C PHE A 480 30.75 5.25 -21.00
N ALA A 481 31.12 6.48 -21.34
CA ALA A 481 30.55 7.23 -22.45
C ALA A 481 31.52 7.19 -23.62
N ARG A 482 31.06 6.81 -24.79
CA ARG A 482 31.90 6.65 -26.00
C ARG A 482 31.17 7.08 -27.25
N ILE A 483 31.93 7.39 -28.30
CA ILE A 483 31.38 7.57 -29.64
C ILE A 483 31.05 6.18 -30.18
N LYS A 484 29.85 5.97 -30.73
CA LYS A 484 29.44 4.72 -31.40
C LYS A 484 30.43 4.37 -32.49
N ASP A 485 30.88 3.13 -32.51
CA ASP A 485 31.89 2.64 -33.47
C ASP A 485 33.24 3.43 -33.42
N GLY A 486 33.45 4.24 -32.41
CA GLY A 486 34.69 4.98 -32.20
C GLY A 486 35.82 4.15 -31.56
N PRO A 487 37.04 4.67 -31.52
CA PRO A 487 38.17 3.99 -30.93
C PRO A 487 37.99 3.81 -29.41
N PRO A 488 38.21 2.60 -28.85
CA PRO A 488 38.00 2.33 -27.43
C PRO A 488 38.77 3.24 -26.47
N GLU A 489 39.96 3.70 -26.87
CA GLU A 489 40.81 4.61 -26.09
C GLU A 489 40.23 6.02 -25.93
N ALA A 490 39.26 6.43 -26.74
CA ALA A 490 38.55 7.70 -26.63
C ALA A 490 37.35 7.62 -25.67
N ALA A 491 37.06 6.45 -25.10
CA ALA A 491 35.94 6.28 -24.16
C ALA A 491 36.22 7.01 -22.82
N LEU A 492 35.24 7.73 -22.34
CA LEU A 492 35.29 8.43 -21.04
C LEU A 492 34.64 7.55 -19.97
N PRO A 493 35.36 7.08 -18.95
CA PRO A 493 34.72 6.42 -17.81
C PRO A 493 33.79 7.39 -17.08
N PHE A 494 32.74 6.88 -16.45
CA PHE A 494 31.81 7.73 -15.68
C PHE A 494 32.49 8.57 -14.60
N MET A 495 33.60 8.06 -14.03
CA MET A 495 34.45 8.82 -13.11
C MET A 495 35.01 10.10 -13.78
N ALA A 496 35.38 10.06 -15.06
CA ALA A 496 35.87 11.26 -15.76
C ALA A 496 34.75 12.31 -15.92
N LEU A 497 33.52 11.88 -16.26
CA LEU A 497 32.38 12.79 -16.33
C LEU A 497 32.09 13.43 -14.97
N GLY A 498 32.04 12.63 -13.91
CA GLY A 498 31.85 13.11 -12.55
C GLY A 498 32.96 14.09 -12.09
N ALA A 499 34.21 13.78 -12.39
CA ALA A 499 35.36 14.65 -12.05
C ALA A 499 35.34 15.97 -12.83
N ILE A 500 34.98 15.97 -14.13
CA ILE A 500 34.88 17.18 -14.94
C ILE A 500 33.89 18.15 -14.31
N VAL A 501 32.71 17.71 -13.96
CA VAL A 501 31.66 18.58 -13.41
C VAL A 501 32.00 19.07 -11.99
N ASN A 502 32.55 18.20 -11.15
CA ASN A 502 32.72 18.53 -9.73
C ASN A 502 34.10 19.08 -9.37
N ALA A 503 35.13 18.84 -10.18
CA ALA A 503 36.51 19.20 -9.84
C ALA A 503 37.33 19.84 -10.99
N ASN A 504 36.88 19.78 -12.23
CA ASN A 504 37.68 20.26 -13.38
C ASN A 504 36.81 20.85 -14.52
N ASN A 505 36.06 21.88 -14.20
CA ASN A 505 35.18 22.58 -15.13
C ASN A 505 35.90 23.35 -16.25
N ALA A 506 37.24 23.39 -16.29
CA ALA A 506 38.00 23.96 -17.39
C ALA A 506 37.76 23.26 -18.75
N PHE A 507 37.25 22.01 -18.70
CA PHE A 507 36.86 21.26 -19.89
C PHE A 507 35.39 21.47 -20.31
N LEU A 508 34.64 22.26 -19.57
CA LEU A 508 33.24 22.57 -19.93
C LEU A 508 33.16 23.77 -20.87
N PRO A 509 32.27 23.71 -21.85
CA PRO A 509 31.92 24.91 -22.62
C PRO A 509 31.41 26.04 -21.70
N PRO A 510 31.67 27.33 -22.00
CA PRO A 510 31.32 28.45 -21.11
C PRO A 510 29.83 28.52 -20.73
N ASP A 511 28.95 28.07 -21.62
CA ASP A 511 27.49 28.14 -21.44
C ASP A 511 26.87 26.81 -21.02
N PHE A 512 27.70 25.80 -20.73
CA PHE A 512 27.24 24.48 -20.32
C PHE A 512 27.52 24.25 -18.83
N ASN A 513 26.45 24.10 -18.03
CA ASN A 513 26.53 23.97 -16.57
C ASN A 513 25.78 22.69 -16.09
N PRO A 514 26.33 21.52 -16.35
CA PRO A 514 25.73 20.26 -15.92
C PRO A 514 25.78 20.09 -14.40
N THR A 515 24.78 19.45 -13.83
CA THR A 515 24.70 19.18 -12.38
C THR A 515 24.96 17.71 -12.03
N LEU A 516 24.69 16.80 -12.97
CA LEU A 516 24.72 15.36 -12.80
C LEU A 516 23.93 14.88 -11.55
N ASN A 517 22.89 15.63 -11.19
CA ASN A 517 22.08 15.38 -10.00
C ASN A 517 20.62 15.77 -10.27
N HIS A 518 19.80 14.76 -10.51
CA HIS A 518 18.43 14.96 -10.95
C HIS A 518 17.40 14.39 -9.99
N ARG A 519 16.41 15.20 -9.63
CA ARG A 519 15.22 14.82 -8.91
C ARG A 519 14.04 14.73 -9.88
N PHE A 520 13.24 13.67 -9.77
CA PHE A 520 11.99 13.52 -10.51
C PHE A 520 10.84 13.17 -9.57
N VAL A 521 9.66 13.72 -9.86
CA VAL A 521 8.41 13.41 -9.15
C VAL A 521 7.48 12.70 -10.10
N SER A 522 7.20 11.44 -9.81
CA SER A 522 6.16 10.68 -10.49
C SER A 522 4.79 11.07 -9.94
N ARG A 523 3.88 11.43 -10.84
CA ARG A 523 2.50 11.80 -10.54
C ARG A 523 1.59 10.96 -11.42
N PRO A 524 1.18 9.77 -10.97
CA PRO A 524 0.25 8.97 -11.74
C PRO A 524 -1.06 9.76 -11.86
N TYR A 525 -1.55 9.87 -13.09
CA TYR A 525 -2.81 10.55 -13.36
C TYR A 525 -3.98 9.62 -13.01
N PHE A 526 -4.70 9.97 -11.97
CA PHE A 526 -6.01 9.40 -11.67
C PHE A 526 -7.03 10.46 -12.05
N GLY A 527 -7.70 10.30 -13.17
CA GLY A 527 -8.65 11.29 -13.69
C GLY A 527 -9.69 11.67 -12.63
N VAL A 528 -9.72 12.94 -12.24
CA VAL A 528 -10.69 13.45 -11.27
C VAL A 528 -12.11 13.36 -11.86
N GLY A 529 -12.23 13.50 -13.19
CA GLY A 529 -13.52 13.37 -13.92
C GLY A 529 -14.17 11.98 -13.85
N ASP A 530 -13.40 10.94 -13.52
CA ASP A 530 -13.90 9.57 -13.41
C ASP A 530 -14.37 9.20 -11.99
N THR A 531 -14.34 10.14 -11.06
CA THR A 531 -14.60 9.86 -9.63
C THR A 531 -16.07 9.43 -9.43
N GLU A 532 -17.04 10.09 -10.07
CA GLU A 532 -18.44 9.69 -10.02
C GLU A 532 -18.65 8.32 -10.67
N LYS A 533 -18.01 8.07 -11.79
CA LYS A 533 -18.06 6.77 -12.49
C LYS A 533 -17.47 5.65 -11.62
N LYS A 534 -16.37 5.93 -10.91
CA LYS A 534 -15.70 4.96 -10.02
C LYS A 534 -16.49 4.66 -8.75
N MET A 535 -17.31 5.57 -8.28
CA MET A 535 -18.10 5.41 -7.06
C MET A 535 -19.55 4.98 -7.32
N GLY A 536 -19.98 4.95 -8.60
CA GLY A 536 -21.36 4.66 -8.95
C GLY A 536 -22.37 5.72 -8.45
N LYS A 537 -23.65 5.43 -8.56
CA LYS A 537 -24.70 6.26 -7.96
C LYS A 537 -24.65 6.12 -6.45
N ARG A 538 -24.48 7.23 -5.76
CA ARG A 538 -24.48 7.28 -4.29
C ARG A 538 -25.87 7.72 -3.82
N THR A 539 -26.56 6.85 -3.11
CA THR A 539 -27.73 7.24 -2.29
C THR A 539 -27.27 7.31 -0.84
N ARG A 540 -27.56 8.43 -0.18
CA ARG A 540 -27.32 8.63 1.26
C ARG A 540 -28.39 7.91 2.06
#